data_bdae1db7884610ed20229578b56311ba
#
_entry.id   bdae1db7884610ed20229578b56311ba
#
_cell.length_a   1.000
_cell.length_b   1.000
_cell.length_c   1.000
_cell.angle_alpha   90.00
_cell.angle_beta   90.00
_cell.angle_gamma   90.00
#
_symmetry.space_group_name_H-M   'P 1'
#
loop_
_entity.id
_entity.type
_entity.pdbx_description
1 polymer ?
#
loop_
_entity_poly.entity_id
_entity_poly.type
_entity_poly.pdbx_seq_one_letter_code
_entity_poly.pdbx_strand_id
1 'polypeptide(L)'
;NVNYLGAIKTIKHFLPNLKESSSASITLFSTVAVQKGMHFHSSIAGAKGAVEGLTRALAAELAPRIRVNCIAPSLTDTPLAEKLLRNEKQREGAEQRHPLKSIGEASDIAHMAHFLLSDKAQWISGQIINVDGGMSSLSNG
;
A
#
# COMPACT_ATOMS: atom_id res chain seq x y z
N ASN A 1 9.66 -3.88 -15.07
CA ASN A 1 9.13 -3.28 -13.85
C ASN A 1 8.83 -4.36 -12.81
N VAL A 2 9.72 -4.53 -11.83
CA VAL A 2 9.66 -5.60 -10.81
C VAL A 2 8.39 -5.52 -9.97
N ASN A 3 7.97 -4.32 -9.57
CA ASN A 3 6.79 -4.14 -8.70
C ASN A 3 5.48 -4.60 -9.37
N TYR A 4 5.21 -4.12 -10.58
CA TYR A 4 3.98 -4.45 -11.29
C TYR A 4 3.98 -5.89 -11.83
N LEU A 5 5.02 -6.27 -12.56
CA LEU A 5 5.11 -7.63 -13.12
C LEU A 5 5.26 -8.69 -12.04
N GLY A 6 5.95 -8.37 -10.95
CA GLY A 6 6.05 -9.26 -9.79
C GLY A 6 4.69 -9.55 -9.17
N ALA A 7 3.87 -8.51 -8.97
CA ALA A 7 2.51 -8.67 -8.45
C ALA A 7 1.65 -9.58 -9.37
N ILE A 8 1.66 -9.31 -10.69
CA ILE A 8 0.92 -10.11 -11.66
C ILE A 8 1.35 -11.59 -11.64
N LYS A 9 2.65 -11.84 -11.68
CA LYS A 9 3.19 -13.21 -11.66
C LYS A 9 2.80 -13.97 -10.40
N THR A 10 2.93 -13.32 -9.24
CA THR A 10 2.56 -13.90 -7.95
C THR A 10 1.07 -14.24 -7.91
N ILE A 11 0.21 -13.29 -8.26
CA ILE A 11 -1.24 -13.49 -8.28
C ILE A 11 -1.60 -14.64 -9.24
N LYS A 12 -1.06 -14.64 -10.45
CA LYS A 12 -1.32 -15.68 -11.45
C LYS A 12 -0.93 -17.07 -10.94
N HIS A 13 0.19 -17.15 -10.23
CA HIS A 13 0.66 -18.42 -9.67
C HIS A 13 -0.29 -18.98 -8.60
N PHE A 14 -0.77 -18.14 -7.70
CA PHE A 14 -1.64 -18.55 -6.60
C PHE A 14 -3.13 -18.51 -6.90
N LEU A 15 -3.55 -17.99 -8.06
CA LEU A 15 -4.95 -17.81 -8.40
C LEU A 15 -5.78 -19.11 -8.32
N PRO A 16 -5.29 -20.30 -8.77
CA PRO A 16 -6.04 -21.54 -8.60
C PRO A 16 -6.37 -21.84 -7.13
N ASN A 17 -5.38 -21.72 -6.25
CA ASN A 17 -5.55 -21.94 -4.81
C ASN A 17 -6.53 -20.94 -4.18
N LEU A 18 -6.44 -19.66 -4.58
CA LEU A 18 -7.35 -18.63 -4.10
C LEU A 18 -8.80 -18.89 -4.50
N LYS A 19 -9.02 -19.43 -5.72
CA LYS A 19 -10.35 -19.78 -6.20
C LYS A 19 -10.97 -20.98 -5.48
N GLU A 20 -10.16 -21.86 -4.95
CA GLU A 20 -10.61 -23.03 -4.17
C GLU A 20 -10.94 -22.66 -2.72
N SER A 21 -10.41 -21.56 -2.22
CA SER A 21 -10.64 -21.11 -0.84
C SER A 21 -12.07 -20.60 -0.66
N SER A 22 -12.64 -20.89 0.50
CA SER A 22 -13.95 -20.34 0.91
C SER A 22 -13.89 -18.85 1.28
N SER A 23 -12.69 -18.36 1.63
CA SER A 23 -12.44 -16.97 1.98
C SER A 23 -11.06 -16.56 1.48
N ALA A 24 -11.01 -15.84 0.37
CA ALA A 24 -9.77 -15.43 -0.24
C ALA A 24 -9.68 -13.89 -0.33
N SER A 25 -8.48 -13.39 -0.09
CA SER A 25 -8.17 -11.96 -0.17
C SER A 25 -6.75 -11.74 -0.66
N ILE A 26 -6.60 -10.70 -1.47
CA ILE A 26 -5.31 -10.22 -1.98
C ILE A 26 -5.10 -8.81 -1.46
N THR A 27 -3.94 -8.56 -0.86
CA THR A 27 -3.52 -7.22 -0.47
C THR A 27 -2.23 -6.87 -1.21
N LEU A 28 -2.29 -5.78 -1.97
CA LEU A 28 -1.16 -5.22 -2.71
C LEU A 28 -0.65 -3.97 -2.01
N PHE A 29 0.55 -3.51 -2.40
CA PHE A 29 1.18 -2.34 -1.81
C PHE A 29 1.52 -1.30 -2.87
N SER A 30 1.03 -0.08 -2.65
CA SER A 30 1.33 1.12 -3.41
C SER A 30 2.20 2.07 -2.58
N THR A 31 2.05 3.34 -2.79
CA THR A 31 2.71 4.42 -2.06
C THR A 31 1.87 5.70 -2.13
N VAL A 32 1.95 6.51 -1.10
CA VAL A 32 1.36 7.85 -1.06
C VAL A 32 1.77 8.72 -2.26
N ALA A 33 2.94 8.47 -2.84
CA ALA A 33 3.47 9.20 -4.00
C ALA A 33 2.62 9.04 -5.27
N VAL A 34 1.70 8.09 -5.33
CA VAL A 34 0.76 7.96 -6.45
C VAL A 34 -0.33 9.02 -6.37
N GLN A 35 -0.88 9.24 -5.19
CA GLN A 35 -1.95 10.22 -4.97
C GLN A 35 -1.40 11.64 -4.83
N LYS A 36 -0.28 11.80 -4.14
CA LYS A 36 0.38 13.08 -3.92
C LYS A 36 1.63 13.18 -4.79
N GLY A 37 1.67 14.15 -5.70
CA GLY A 37 2.87 14.40 -6.51
C GLY A 37 4.07 14.69 -5.63
N MET A 38 5.15 13.94 -5.84
CA MET A 38 6.39 14.07 -5.08
C MET A 38 7.59 14.16 -6.02
N HIS A 39 8.51 15.07 -5.73
CA HIS A 39 9.74 15.20 -6.50
C HIS A 39 10.55 13.90 -6.50
N PHE A 40 11.16 13.59 -7.62
CA PHE A 40 12.01 12.39 -7.83
C PHE A 40 11.31 11.03 -7.65
N HIS A 41 9.98 10.99 -7.68
CA HIS A 41 9.20 9.77 -7.50
C HIS A 41 8.48 9.29 -8.78
N SER A 42 8.76 9.88 -9.95
CA SER A 42 8.03 9.58 -11.19
C SER A 42 8.03 8.09 -11.56
N SER A 43 9.18 7.42 -11.46
CA SER A 43 9.29 6.00 -11.80
C SER A 43 8.51 5.11 -10.84
N ILE A 44 8.67 5.32 -9.52
CA ILE A 44 7.96 4.52 -8.52
C ILE A 44 6.47 4.84 -8.49
N ALA A 45 6.09 6.10 -8.66
CA ALA A 45 4.70 6.51 -8.73
C ALA A 45 3.99 5.90 -9.94
N GLY A 46 4.64 5.87 -11.11
CA GLY A 46 4.12 5.20 -12.29
C GLY A 46 3.93 3.69 -12.09
N ALA A 47 4.93 3.02 -11.53
CA ALA A 47 4.89 1.60 -11.25
C ALA A 47 3.80 1.25 -10.21
N LYS A 48 3.71 2.00 -9.13
CA LYS A 48 2.73 1.78 -8.07
C LYS A 48 1.33 2.25 -8.47
N GLY A 49 1.21 3.26 -9.33
CA GLY A 49 -0.05 3.63 -9.96
C GLY A 49 -0.63 2.49 -10.80
N ALA A 50 0.23 1.76 -11.53
CA ALA A 50 -0.17 0.54 -12.23
C ALA A 50 -0.69 -0.54 -11.27
N VAL A 51 -0.08 -0.71 -10.09
CA VAL A 51 -0.57 -1.62 -9.04
C VAL A 51 -1.93 -1.20 -8.51
N GLU A 52 -2.20 0.08 -8.35
CA GLU A 52 -3.51 0.58 -7.92
C GLU A 52 -4.59 0.34 -9.00
N GLY A 53 -4.27 0.55 -10.27
CA GLY A 53 -5.14 0.20 -11.38
C GLY A 53 -5.44 -1.29 -11.44
N LEU A 54 -4.40 -2.12 -11.28
CA LEU A 54 -4.53 -3.58 -11.20
C LEU A 54 -5.43 -4.02 -10.03
N THR A 55 -5.31 -3.37 -8.88
CA THR A 55 -6.15 -3.66 -7.70
C THR A 55 -7.63 -3.54 -8.03
N ARG A 56 -8.04 -2.44 -8.67
CA ARG A 56 -9.44 -2.20 -9.02
C ARG A 56 -9.94 -3.17 -10.08
N ALA A 57 -9.14 -3.41 -11.11
CA ALA A 57 -9.50 -4.34 -12.18
C ALA A 57 -9.68 -5.76 -11.65
N LEU A 58 -8.73 -6.27 -10.88
CA LEU A 58 -8.81 -7.60 -10.28
C LEU A 58 -9.95 -7.71 -9.26
N ALA A 59 -10.20 -6.68 -8.46
CA ALA A 59 -11.34 -6.67 -7.54
C ALA A 59 -12.67 -6.87 -8.30
N ALA A 60 -12.83 -6.20 -9.44
CA ALA A 60 -14.01 -6.35 -10.28
C ALA A 60 -14.11 -7.74 -10.93
N GLU A 61 -12.99 -8.24 -11.47
CA GLU A 61 -12.95 -9.53 -12.16
C GLU A 61 -13.13 -10.72 -11.21
N LEU A 62 -12.64 -10.63 -9.99
CA LEU A 62 -12.61 -11.73 -9.03
C LEU A 62 -13.75 -11.70 -8.00
N ALA A 63 -14.54 -10.62 -7.98
CA ALA A 63 -15.73 -10.55 -7.14
C ALA A 63 -16.78 -11.56 -7.61
N PRO A 64 -17.60 -12.11 -6.71
CA PRO A 64 -17.59 -11.92 -5.25
C PRO A 64 -16.64 -12.88 -4.52
N ARG A 65 -15.89 -13.70 -5.22
CA ARG A 65 -15.12 -14.82 -4.66
C ARG A 65 -13.85 -14.39 -3.95
N ILE A 66 -13.13 -13.41 -4.51
CA ILE A 66 -11.84 -12.94 -3.99
C ILE A 66 -11.89 -11.43 -3.85
N ARG A 67 -11.56 -10.92 -2.67
CA ARG A 67 -11.41 -9.49 -2.43
C ARG A 67 -9.99 -9.05 -2.78
N VAL A 68 -9.86 -7.87 -3.34
CA VAL A 68 -8.56 -7.31 -3.71
C VAL A 68 -8.49 -5.86 -3.24
N ASN A 69 -7.54 -5.55 -2.38
CA ASN A 69 -7.30 -4.22 -1.84
C ASN A 69 -5.82 -3.85 -1.91
N CYS A 70 -5.52 -2.60 -1.72
CA CYS A 70 -4.17 -2.07 -1.76
C CYS A 70 -3.93 -1.13 -0.58
N ILE A 71 -2.73 -1.20 -0.01
CA ILE A 71 -2.28 -0.26 1.02
C ILE A 71 -1.30 0.71 0.39
N ALA A 72 -1.47 2.00 0.64
CA ALA A 72 -0.58 3.06 0.18
C ALA A 72 0.07 3.74 1.40
N PRO A 73 1.24 3.29 1.85
CA PRO A 73 1.96 3.90 2.96
C PRO A 73 2.70 5.16 2.55
N SER A 74 2.98 6.02 3.52
CA SER A 74 4.03 7.03 3.46
C SER A 74 5.32 6.48 4.04
N LEU A 75 6.26 7.37 4.40
CA LEU A 75 7.53 6.96 4.96
C LEU A 75 7.33 6.15 6.24
N THR A 76 7.85 4.95 6.23
CA THR A 76 7.72 3.95 7.30
C THR A 76 9.11 3.50 7.71
N ASP A 77 9.36 3.42 9.00
CA ASP A 77 10.64 3.00 9.57
C ASP A 77 10.87 1.50 9.28
N THR A 78 11.65 1.25 8.26
CA THR A 78 12.01 -0.07 7.78
C THR A 78 13.45 -0.06 7.29
N PRO A 79 14.12 -1.23 7.15
CA PRO A 79 15.46 -1.29 6.58
C PRO A 79 15.57 -0.60 5.19
N LEU A 80 14.50 -0.61 4.41
CA LEU A 80 14.45 0.07 3.11
C LEU A 80 14.54 1.60 3.25
N ALA A 81 14.00 2.15 4.33
CA ALA A 81 14.00 3.59 4.60
C ALA A 81 15.24 4.08 5.37
N GLU A 82 16.15 3.20 5.77
CA GLU A 82 17.32 3.52 6.60
C GLU A 82 18.12 4.72 6.07
N LYS A 83 18.32 4.78 4.76
CA LYS A 83 19.06 5.90 4.13
C LYS A 83 18.38 7.25 4.28
N LEU A 84 17.06 7.27 4.41
CA LEU A 84 16.25 8.48 4.55
C LEU A 84 16.11 8.90 6.02
N LEU A 85 16.49 8.04 6.95
CA LEU A 85 16.35 8.21 8.40
C LEU A 85 17.70 8.09 9.13
N ARG A 86 18.81 8.39 8.43
CA ARG A 86 20.19 8.17 8.92
C ARG A 86 20.53 8.88 10.22
N ASN A 87 19.99 10.05 10.42
CA ASN A 87 20.28 10.88 11.57
C ASN A 87 19.01 11.51 12.10
N GLU A 88 19.11 12.05 13.32
CA GLU A 88 17.97 12.64 14.02
C GLU A 88 17.34 13.81 13.25
N LYS A 89 18.15 14.65 12.63
CA LYS A 89 17.68 15.79 11.82
C LYS A 89 16.84 15.34 10.62
N GLN A 90 17.27 14.29 9.91
CA GLN A 90 16.49 13.73 8.79
C GLN A 90 15.19 13.09 9.27
N ARG A 91 15.24 12.38 10.39
CA ARG A 91 14.07 11.78 11.02
C ARG A 91 13.07 12.84 11.45
N GLU A 92 13.49 13.81 12.20
CA GLU A 92 12.67 14.93 12.65
C GLU A 92 12.05 15.70 11.46
N GLY A 93 12.84 15.98 10.42
CA GLY A 93 12.34 16.59 9.20
C GLY A 93 11.28 15.76 8.49
N ALA A 94 11.42 14.42 8.49
CA ALA A 94 10.42 13.51 7.97
C ALA A 94 9.13 13.53 8.79
N GLU A 95 9.24 13.47 10.11
CA GLU A 95 8.11 13.55 11.04
C GLU A 95 7.31 14.85 10.85
N GLN A 96 8.01 15.98 10.76
CA GLN A 96 7.37 17.29 10.60
C GLN A 96 6.61 17.43 9.27
N ARG A 97 6.97 16.70 8.23
CA ARG A 97 6.23 16.70 6.96
C ARG A 97 4.88 15.98 7.03
N HIS A 98 4.68 15.11 8.00
CA HIS A 98 3.41 14.42 8.19
C HIS A 98 2.47 15.23 9.10
N PRO A 99 1.17 15.32 8.78
CA PRO A 99 0.20 15.96 9.68
C PRO A 99 0.20 15.37 11.10
N LEU A 100 0.36 14.06 11.26
CA LEU A 100 0.44 13.42 12.58
C LEU A 100 1.80 13.56 13.27
N LYS A 101 2.76 14.29 12.67
CA LYS A 101 4.07 14.59 13.25
C LYS A 101 4.87 13.35 13.67
N SER A 102 4.70 12.28 12.95
CA SER A 102 5.43 11.03 13.11
C SER A 102 5.67 10.35 11.77
N ILE A 103 6.63 9.47 11.70
CA ILE A 103 6.73 8.48 10.61
C ILE A 103 6.01 7.20 11.03
N GLY A 104 5.60 6.40 10.05
CA GLY A 104 4.95 5.12 10.32
C GLY A 104 5.93 4.08 10.84
N GLU A 105 5.43 3.12 11.58
CA GLU A 105 6.15 1.90 11.93
C GLU A 105 5.70 0.74 11.02
N ALA A 106 6.55 -0.26 10.86
CA ALA A 106 6.21 -1.46 10.09
C ALA A 106 4.92 -2.13 10.59
N SER A 107 4.69 -2.08 11.91
CA SER A 107 3.47 -2.60 12.54
C SER A 107 2.20 -1.88 12.10
N ASP A 108 2.25 -0.58 11.82
CA ASP A 108 1.09 0.17 11.34
C ASP A 108 0.59 -0.39 10.00
N ILE A 109 1.51 -0.70 9.11
CA ILE A 109 1.21 -1.29 7.81
C ILE A 109 0.76 -2.75 7.97
N ALA A 110 1.43 -3.51 8.82
CA ALA A 110 1.10 -4.91 9.09
C ALA A 110 -0.29 -5.09 9.69
N HIS A 111 -0.70 -4.22 10.62
CA HIS A 111 -2.05 -4.24 11.19
C HIS A 111 -3.14 -4.03 10.15
N MET A 112 -2.94 -3.07 9.24
CA MET A 112 -3.88 -2.85 8.14
C MET A 112 -3.92 -4.05 7.18
N ALA A 113 -2.77 -4.61 6.82
CA ALA A 113 -2.70 -5.79 5.97
C ALA A 113 -3.42 -6.98 6.61
N HIS A 114 -3.17 -7.22 7.89
CA HIS A 114 -3.85 -8.27 8.65
C HIS A 114 -5.37 -8.09 8.65
N PHE A 115 -5.85 -6.88 8.90
CA PHE A 115 -7.28 -6.56 8.86
C PHE A 115 -7.89 -6.84 7.48
N LEU A 116 -7.26 -6.36 6.40
CA LEU A 116 -7.77 -6.55 5.04
C LEU A 116 -7.79 -8.02 4.61
N LEU A 117 -6.87 -8.83 5.09
CA LEU A 117 -6.80 -10.27 4.81
C LEU A 117 -7.77 -11.09 5.66
N SER A 118 -8.30 -10.52 6.73
CA SER A 118 -9.22 -11.21 7.65
C SER A 118 -10.67 -11.14 7.20
N ASP A 119 -11.51 -11.99 7.79
CA ASP A 119 -12.97 -11.99 7.55
C ASP A 119 -13.66 -10.73 8.06
N LYS A 120 -13.01 -9.95 8.92
CA LYS A 120 -13.53 -8.65 9.40
C LYS A 120 -13.63 -7.61 8.28
N ALA A 121 -12.88 -7.79 7.19
CA ALA A 121 -12.89 -6.91 6.03
C ALA A 121 -13.72 -7.46 4.86
N GLN A 122 -14.65 -8.36 5.10
CA GLN A 122 -15.43 -9.04 4.04
C GLN A 122 -16.29 -8.12 3.17
N TRP A 123 -16.55 -6.89 3.61
CA TRP A 123 -17.31 -5.88 2.86
C TRP A 123 -16.41 -4.83 2.21
N ILE A 124 -15.08 -5.08 2.13
CA ILE A 124 -14.07 -4.17 1.58
C ILE A 124 -13.38 -4.85 0.41
N SER A 125 -13.53 -4.29 -0.79
CA SER A 125 -12.82 -4.72 -2.00
C SER A 125 -12.64 -3.56 -2.97
N GLY A 126 -11.57 -3.58 -3.75
CA GLY A 126 -11.25 -2.54 -4.74
C GLY A 126 -10.75 -1.23 -4.13
N GLN A 127 -10.37 -1.22 -2.86
CA GLN A 127 -9.97 -0.01 -2.16
C GLN A 127 -8.45 0.20 -2.14
N ILE A 128 -8.05 1.46 -2.23
CA ILE A 128 -6.69 1.91 -1.95
C ILE A 128 -6.74 2.63 -0.60
N ILE A 129 -6.11 2.04 0.40
CA ILE A 129 -6.16 2.55 1.77
C ILE A 129 -4.82 3.19 2.11
N ASN A 130 -4.85 4.50 2.35
CA ASN A 130 -3.67 5.24 2.75
C ASN A 130 -3.39 5.05 4.25
N VAL A 131 -2.18 4.62 4.57
CA VAL A 131 -1.65 4.52 5.93
C VAL A 131 -0.42 5.41 5.97
N ASP A 132 -0.60 6.69 6.18
CA ASP A 132 0.34 7.72 5.79
C ASP A 132 0.45 8.93 6.74
N GLY A 133 -0.10 8.83 7.94
CA GLY A 133 -0.10 9.93 8.89
C GLY A 133 -0.81 11.20 8.39
N GLY A 134 -1.75 11.05 7.46
CA GLY A 134 -2.50 12.15 6.85
C GLY A 134 -1.81 12.81 5.66
N MET A 135 -0.66 12.30 5.21
CA MET A 135 0.17 12.93 4.18
C MET A 135 -0.57 13.20 2.88
N SER A 136 -1.43 12.31 2.43
CA SER A 136 -2.11 12.42 1.14
C SER A 136 -3.38 13.26 1.17
N SER A 137 -4.00 13.45 2.33
CA SER A 137 -5.35 14.00 2.43
C SER A 137 -5.49 15.24 3.29
N LEU A 138 -4.51 15.53 4.15
CA LEU A 138 -4.56 16.65 5.06
C LEU A 138 -3.57 17.74 4.67
N SER A 139 -3.95 18.99 4.92
CA SER A 139 -3.02 20.11 4.88
C SER A 139 -2.10 20.04 6.11
N ASN A 140 -0.82 20.22 5.88
CA ASN A 140 0.15 20.31 6.96
C ASN A 140 0.30 21.80 7.35
N GLY A 141 -0.43 22.17 8.37
CA GLY A 141 -0.45 23.55 8.89
C GLY A 141 0.88 24.01 9.50
#